data_88376bdc9a8d19119509c82ecddd171b
#
_entry.id   88376bdc9a8d19119509c82ecddd171b
#
_cell.length_a   1.000
_cell.length_b   1.000
_cell.length_c   1.000
_cell.angle_alpha   90.00
_cell.angle_beta   90.00
_cell.angle_gamma   90.00
#
_symmetry.space_group_name_H-M   'P 1'
#
loop_
_entity.id
_entity.type
_entity.pdbx_description
1 polymer ?
#
loop_
_entity_poly.entity_id
_entity_poly.type
_entity_poly.pdbx_seq_one_letter_code
_entity_poly.pdbx_strand_id
1 'polypeptide(L)'
;HAFSSKDEVDACAEKLIQCFKSPLIMGGVKSHTTVNIGIAISFDDGKTAEELIRDADIARNEAKTVGKNTYVIFKDKFHQDIIDRMILEKQLHTALDNNEFEIYYQPQLDLASKKICGFEALLRWHNPELGTVSPSDFIPIAESNDLIVPIGSWVLRNACFFIKKLRNKGYTDFTISVNVSLVQLIRDDFVDSVLSIIELIDL
;
A
#
# COMPACT_ATOMS: atom_id res chain seq x y z
N HIS A 1 15.01 -6.12 32.09
CA HIS A 1 14.59 -5.19 33.15
C HIS A 1 13.11 -5.44 33.48
N ALA A 2 12.77 -5.47 34.75
CA ALA A 2 11.39 -5.43 35.19
C ALA A 2 10.95 -3.97 35.19
N PHE A 3 9.98 -3.63 34.35
CA PHE A 3 9.31 -2.34 34.33
C PHE A 3 8.03 -2.45 35.16
N SER A 4 7.74 -1.43 35.96
CA SER A 4 6.58 -1.42 36.85
C SER A 4 5.33 -0.83 36.20
N SER A 5 5.51 -0.08 35.08
CA SER A 5 4.43 0.58 34.34
C SER A 5 4.75 0.73 32.87
N LYS A 6 3.70 0.97 32.08
CA LYS A 6 3.84 1.29 30.65
C LYS A 6 4.61 2.58 30.43
N ASP A 7 4.41 3.58 31.29
CA ASP A 7 5.10 4.87 31.19
C ASP A 7 6.60 4.74 31.33
N GLU A 8 7.08 3.78 32.16
CA GLU A 8 8.51 3.47 32.25
C GLU A 8 9.06 2.84 30.98
N VAL A 9 8.28 2.01 30.31
CA VAL A 9 8.65 1.40 29.02
C VAL A 9 8.72 2.48 27.93
N ASP A 10 7.73 3.36 27.86
CA ASP A 10 7.71 4.48 26.91
C ASP A 10 8.89 5.41 27.14
N ALA A 11 9.18 5.80 28.39
CA ALA A 11 10.31 6.65 28.74
C ALA A 11 11.67 5.99 28.38
N CYS A 12 11.79 4.68 28.54
CA CYS A 12 12.99 3.95 28.15
C CYS A 12 13.17 3.93 26.62
N ALA A 13 12.10 3.65 25.86
CA ALA A 13 12.11 3.64 24.40
C ALA A 13 12.49 5.02 23.84
N GLU A 14 11.89 6.09 24.39
CA GLU A 14 12.23 7.47 24.00
C GLU A 14 13.69 7.81 24.25
N LYS A 15 14.24 7.44 25.41
CA LYS A 15 15.66 7.65 25.72
C LYS A 15 16.56 6.92 24.73
N LEU A 16 16.23 5.68 24.35
CA LEU A 16 16.98 4.93 23.35
C LEU A 16 16.96 5.65 22.00
N ILE A 17 15.79 6.11 21.53
CA ILE A 17 15.68 6.87 20.29
C ILE A 17 16.49 8.16 20.34
N GLN A 18 16.47 8.89 21.47
CA GLN A 18 17.27 10.11 21.65
C GLN A 18 18.77 9.86 21.47
N CYS A 19 19.29 8.70 21.88
CA CYS A 19 20.71 8.34 21.69
C CYS A 19 21.12 8.33 20.21
N PHE A 20 20.17 8.04 19.30
CA PHE A 20 20.43 7.97 17.85
C PHE A 20 20.13 9.27 17.09
N LYS A 21 19.61 10.31 17.76
CA LYS A 21 19.39 11.63 17.13
C LYS A 21 20.69 12.36 16.84
N SER A 22 21.74 12.13 17.65
CA SER A 22 23.05 12.67 17.41
C SER A 22 23.85 11.80 16.45
N PRO A 23 24.67 12.39 15.56
CA PRO A 23 25.51 11.62 14.66
C PRO A 23 26.46 10.70 15.43
N LEU A 24 26.55 9.46 15.00
CA LEU A 24 27.56 8.51 15.49
C LEU A 24 28.89 8.80 14.79
N ILE A 25 29.98 8.85 15.54
CA ILE A 25 31.31 9.01 14.98
C ILE A 25 31.97 7.62 14.91
N MET A 26 32.14 7.10 13.70
CA MET A 26 32.80 5.81 13.43
C MET A 26 34.01 6.05 12.55
N GLY A 27 35.19 5.72 13.09
CA GLY A 27 36.44 5.91 12.34
C GLY A 27 36.70 7.37 11.86
N GLY A 28 36.26 8.37 12.62
CA GLY A 28 36.36 9.80 12.25
C GLY A 28 35.29 10.31 11.29
N VAL A 29 34.41 9.47 10.82
CA VAL A 29 33.30 9.84 9.93
C VAL A 29 32.00 10.00 10.72
N LYS A 30 31.31 11.14 10.54
CA LYS A 30 29.98 11.37 11.11
C LYS A 30 28.93 10.64 10.28
N SER A 31 28.20 9.71 10.91
CA SER A 31 27.11 8.96 10.30
C SER A 31 25.80 9.24 11.04
N HIS A 32 24.73 9.53 10.27
CA HIS A 32 23.38 9.63 10.81
C HIS A 32 22.68 8.27 10.68
N THR A 33 22.31 7.70 11.80
CA THR A 33 21.63 6.41 11.87
C THR A 33 20.25 6.61 12.48
N THR A 34 19.25 5.89 11.97
CA THR A 34 17.90 5.86 12.54
C THR A 34 17.65 4.50 13.17
N VAL A 35 16.81 4.47 14.20
CA VAL A 35 16.43 3.24 14.91
C VAL A 35 14.92 3.10 14.94
N ASN A 36 14.43 1.88 14.71
CA ASN A 36 13.04 1.53 14.97
C ASN A 36 13.02 0.39 16.00
N ILE A 37 12.20 0.54 17.04
CA ILE A 37 12.17 -0.34 18.19
C ILE A 37 10.81 -1.02 18.24
N GLY A 38 10.80 -2.36 18.31
CA GLY A 38 9.62 -3.14 18.66
C GLY A 38 9.71 -3.58 20.10
N ILE A 39 8.61 -3.50 20.83
CA ILE A 39 8.56 -3.81 22.26
C ILE A 39 7.45 -4.82 22.49
N ALA A 40 7.76 -5.95 23.11
CA ALA A 40 6.80 -6.88 23.64
C ALA A 40 6.90 -6.87 25.17
N ILE A 41 5.77 -6.84 25.83
CA ILE A 41 5.66 -6.79 27.31
C ILE A 41 4.93 -8.03 27.76
N SER A 42 5.54 -8.80 28.67
CA SER A 42 4.86 -9.88 29.36
C SER A 42 4.34 -9.37 30.70
N PHE A 43 3.05 -9.39 30.87
CA PHE A 43 2.39 -9.10 32.15
C PHE A 43 1.98 -10.38 32.91
N ASP A 44 1.98 -11.53 32.20
CA ASP A 44 1.61 -12.83 32.74
C ASP A 44 2.69 -13.86 32.42
N ASP A 45 2.88 -14.83 33.32
CA ASP A 45 3.87 -15.93 33.25
C ASP A 45 3.61 -16.95 32.11
N GLY A 46 2.76 -16.61 31.15
CA GLY A 46 2.30 -17.51 30.09
C GLY A 46 3.05 -17.44 28.75
N LYS A 47 3.84 -16.38 28.49
CA LYS A 47 4.58 -16.25 27.21
C LYS A 47 6.00 -16.76 27.33
N THR A 48 6.42 -17.59 26.38
CA THR A 48 7.80 -18.05 26.25
C THR A 48 8.71 -16.91 25.76
N ALA A 49 10.02 -17.05 25.96
CA ALA A 49 11.00 -16.08 25.46
C ALA A 49 10.94 -15.97 23.93
N GLU A 50 10.71 -17.09 23.24
CA GLU A 50 10.56 -17.15 21.78
C GLU A 50 9.32 -16.37 21.32
N GLU A 51 8.21 -16.47 22.03
CA GLU A 51 6.98 -15.71 21.73
C GLU A 51 7.18 -14.21 21.92
N LEU A 52 7.85 -13.79 22.97
CA LEU A 52 8.16 -12.39 23.23
C LEU A 52 9.09 -11.79 22.17
N ILE A 53 10.12 -12.55 21.74
CA ILE A 53 11.01 -12.11 20.68
C ILE A 53 10.25 -11.96 19.37
N ARG A 54 9.41 -12.92 19.01
CA ARG A 54 8.56 -12.85 17.81
C ARG A 54 7.61 -11.65 17.86
N ASP A 55 6.95 -11.42 18.97
CA ASP A 55 6.02 -10.31 19.15
C ASP A 55 6.73 -8.96 19.08
N ALA A 56 7.94 -8.85 19.65
CA ALA A 56 8.77 -7.67 19.53
C ALA A 56 9.25 -7.43 18.09
N ASP A 57 9.54 -8.49 17.34
CA ASP A 57 9.95 -8.38 15.92
C ASP A 57 8.79 -7.92 15.05
N ILE A 58 7.57 -8.40 15.30
CA ILE A 58 6.34 -7.93 14.66
C ILE A 58 6.13 -6.44 14.94
N ALA A 59 6.23 -6.02 16.20
CA ALA A 59 6.10 -4.62 16.58
C ALA A 59 7.20 -3.74 15.97
N ARG A 60 8.43 -4.25 15.81
CA ARG A 60 9.51 -3.54 15.12
C ARG A 60 9.23 -3.35 13.63
N ASN A 61 8.63 -4.34 12.97
CA ASN A 61 8.24 -4.21 11.58
C ASN A 61 7.12 -3.19 11.42
N GLU A 62 6.16 -3.15 12.33
CA GLU A 62 5.14 -2.10 12.38
C GLU A 62 5.76 -0.71 12.61
N ALA A 63 6.77 -0.58 13.48
CA ALA A 63 7.48 0.68 13.68
C ALA A 63 8.15 1.21 12.40
N LYS A 64 8.60 0.33 11.49
CA LYS A 64 9.17 0.75 10.19
C LYS A 64 8.11 1.36 9.25
N THR A 65 6.86 0.91 9.32
CA THR A 65 5.78 1.46 8.51
C THR A 65 5.35 2.84 9.00
N VAL A 66 5.40 3.07 10.33
CA VAL A 66 5.10 4.36 10.96
C VAL A 66 6.14 5.41 10.58
N GLY A 67 7.42 5.04 10.51
CA GLY A 67 8.47 5.97 10.13
C GLY A 67 9.84 5.64 10.74
N LYS A 68 10.75 6.62 10.66
CA LYS A 68 12.10 6.52 11.23
C LYS A 68 12.14 7.04 12.66
N ASN A 69 13.02 6.50 13.51
CA ASN A 69 13.20 6.92 14.89
C ASN A 69 11.90 6.84 15.70
N THR A 70 11.24 5.71 15.61
CA THR A 70 10.00 5.45 16.32
C THR A 70 10.04 4.09 17.04
N TYR A 71 9.10 3.90 17.95
CA TYR A 71 8.87 2.60 18.59
C TYR A 71 7.40 2.23 18.53
N VAL A 72 7.13 0.93 18.58
CA VAL A 72 5.78 0.37 18.67
C VAL A 72 5.77 -0.71 19.74
N ILE A 73 4.77 -0.66 20.62
CA ILE A 73 4.51 -1.73 21.59
C ILE A 73 3.58 -2.73 20.92
N PHE A 74 3.93 -4.00 21.01
CA PHE A 74 3.14 -5.10 20.47
C PHE A 74 1.70 -5.09 20.98
N LYS A 75 0.79 -5.44 20.11
CA LYS A 75 -0.65 -5.64 20.39
C LYS A 75 -1.09 -6.93 19.71
N ASP A 76 -1.92 -7.71 20.38
CA ASP A 76 -2.42 -8.99 19.84
C ASP A 76 -3.08 -8.85 18.45
N LYS A 77 -3.71 -7.71 18.18
CA LYS A 77 -4.27 -7.40 16.86
C LYS A 77 -3.26 -7.48 15.72
N PHE A 78 -1.96 -7.25 15.98
CA PHE A 78 -0.94 -7.32 14.91
C PHE A 78 -0.79 -8.72 14.33
N HIS A 79 -1.04 -9.76 15.12
CA HIS A 79 -1.11 -11.13 14.59
C HIS A 79 -2.26 -11.27 13.60
N GLN A 80 -3.43 -10.72 13.95
CA GLN A 80 -4.60 -10.77 13.07
C GLN A 80 -4.35 -9.95 11.80
N ASP A 81 -3.80 -8.74 11.93
CA ASP A 81 -3.45 -7.87 10.79
C ASP A 81 -2.51 -8.59 9.79
N ILE A 82 -1.54 -9.39 10.29
CA ILE A 82 -0.66 -10.21 9.45
C ILE A 82 -1.43 -11.31 8.73
N ILE A 83 -2.29 -12.04 9.45
CA ILE A 83 -3.09 -13.12 8.87
C ILE A 83 -4.03 -12.55 7.80
N ASP A 84 -4.71 -11.46 8.08
CA ASP A 84 -5.62 -10.79 7.16
C ASP A 84 -4.89 -10.33 5.89
N ARG A 85 -3.67 -9.78 6.06
CA ARG A 85 -2.81 -9.41 4.92
C ARG A 85 -2.40 -10.62 4.07
N MET A 86 -2.04 -11.73 4.70
CA MET A 86 -1.69 -12.96 3.98
C MET A 86 -2.88 -13.54 3.20
N ILE A 87 -4.08 -13.49 3.78
CA ILE A 87 -5.32 -13.91 3.11
C ILE A 87 -5.57 -13.00 1.90
N LEU A 88 -5.48 -11.68 2.12
CA LEU A 88 -5.70 -10.68 1.08
C LEU A 88 -4.71 -10.84 -0.08
N GLU A 89 -3.43 -11.04 0.22
CA GLU A 89 -2.38 -11.30 -0.76
C GLU A 89 -2.68 -12.56 -1.59
N LYS A 90 -3.05 -13.66 -0.94
CA LYS A 90 -3.41 -14.90 -1.60
C LYS A 90 -4.59 -14.72 -2.56
N GLN A 91 -5.64 -14.03 -2.13
CA GLN A 91 -6.84 -13.79 -2.95
C GLN A 91 -6.52 -12.84 -4.13
N LEU A 92 -5.66 -11.85 -3.91
CA LEU A 92 -5.28 -10.88 -4.93
C LEU A 92 -4.56 -11.52 -6.13
N HIS A 93 -3.77 -12.57 -5.90
CA HIS A 93 -3.05 -13.28 -6.96
C HIS A 93 -3.97 -13.85 -8.04
N THR A 94 -5.19 -14.24 -7.70
CA THR A 94 -6.16 -14.84 -8.64
C THR A 94 -7.28 -13.88 -9.04
N ALA A 95 -7.32 -12.67 -8.48
CA ALA A 95 -8.42 -11.74 -8.66
C ALA A 95 -8.65 -11.30 -10.12
N LEU A 96 -7.58 -11.14 -10.92
CA LEU A 96 -7.69 -10.85 -12.36
C LEU A 96 -8.31 -12.00 -13.13
N ASP A 97 -7.84 -13.22 -12.90
CA ASP A 97 -8.30 -14.41 -13.62
C ASP A 97 -9.75 -14.73 -13.27
N ASN A 98 -10.14 -14.47 -12.03
CA ASN A 98 -11.50 -14.65 -11.53
C ASN A 98 -12.46 -13.52 -11.91
N ASN A 99 -12.01 -12.47 -12.62
CA ASN A 99 -12.81 -11.28 -12.96
C ASN A 99 -13.43 -10.58 -11.74
N GLU A 100 -12.68 -10.47 -10.66
CA GLU A 100 -13.12 -9.85 -9.42
C GLU A 100 -12.96 -8.32 -9.41
N PHE A 101 -12.30 -7.74 -10.43
CA PHE A 101 -12.11 -6.32 -10.57
C PHE A 101 -13.22 -5.66 -11.41
N GLU A 102 -13.61 -4.46 -10.98
CA GLU A 102 -14.52 -3.58 -11.68
C GLU A 102 -13.95 -2.14 -11.71
N ILE A 103 -14.31 -1.36 -12.73
CA ILE A 103 -13.92 0.05 -12.80
C ILE A 103 -15.16 0.92 -12.65
N TYR A 104 -15.10 1.82 -11.68
CA TYR A 104 -16.06 2.90 -11.53
C TYR A 104 -15.53 4.14 -12.22
N TYR A 105 -16.35 4.78 -13.04
CA TYR A 105 -15.99 5.98 -13.77
C TYR A 105 -16.60 7.20 -13.09
N GLN A 106 -15.76 7.95 -12.38
CA GLN A 106 -16.20 9.16 -11.69
C GLN A 106 -16.14 10.35 -12.65
N PRO A 107 -17.28 11.06 -12.91
CA PRO A 107 -17.28 12.20 -13.82
C PRO A 107 -16.51 13.38 -13.22
N GLN A 108 -15.73 14.06 -14.06
CA GLN A 108 -15.02 15.29 -13.75
C GLN A 108 -15.77 16.48 -14.35
N LEU A 109 -16.03 17.47 -13.53
CA LEU A 109 -16.79 18.67 -13.91
C LEU A 109 -15.83 19.85 -14.13
N ASP A 110 -15.93 20.48 -15.28
CA ASP A 110 -15.31 21.78 -15.50
C ASP A 110 -16.09 22.86 -14.76
N LEU A 111 -15.43 23.57 -13.85
CA LEU A 111 -16.11 24.55 -12.97
C LEU A 111 -16.54 25.81 -13.70
N ALA A 112 -15.88 26.16 -14.80
CA ALA A 112 -16.22 27.36 -15.58
C ALA A 112 -17.43 27.14 -16.46
N SER A 113 -17.44 26.03 -17.24
CA SER A 113 -18.54 25.67 -18.14
C SER A 113 -19.68 24.92 -17.45
N LYS A 114 -19.44 24.39 -16.25
CA LYS A 114 -20.37 23.49 -15.50
C LYS A 114 -20.78 22.25 -16.30
N LYS A 115 -19.89 21.79 -17.19
CA LYS A 115 -20.10 20.59 -18.01
C LYS A 115 -19.11 19.50 -17.59
N ILE A 116 -19.50 18.25 -17.83
CA ILE A 116 -18.58 17.11 -17.67
C ILE A 116 -17.51 17.24 -18.76
N CYS A 117 -16.23 17.21 -18.36
CA CYS A 117 -15.08 17.29 -19.25
C CYS A 117 -14.30 15.95 -19.34
N GLY A 118 -14.53 15.03 -18.42
CA GLY A 118 -13.84 13.76 -18.40
C GLY A 118 -14.33 12.84 -17.30
N PHE A 119 -13.57 11.77 -17.11
CA PHE A 119 -13.83 10.75 -16.10
C PHE A 119 -12.52 10.32 -15.43
N GLU A 120 -12.58 9.88 -14.18
CA GLU A 120 -11.51 9.17 -13.51
C GLU A 120 -11.90 7.70 -13.39
N ALA A 121 -10.99 6.81 -13.82
CA ALA A 121 -11.15 5.37 -13.70
C ALA A 121 -10.69 4.92 -12.31
N LEU A 122 -11.60 4.47 -11.49
CA LEU A 122 -11.38 4.05 -10.12
C LEU A 122 -11.56 2.55 -9.98
N LEU A 123 -10.47 1.85 -9.72
CA LEU A 123 -10.47 0.41 -9.51
C LEU A 123 -11.27 0.01 -8.26
N ARG A 124 -12.08 -1.03 -8.38
CA ARG A 124 -12.81 -1.68 -7.28
C ARG A 124 -12.52 -3.17 -7.32
N TRP A 125 -12.39 -3.78 -6.16
CA TRP A 125 -12.20 -5.21 -6.03
C TRP A 125 -13.35 -5.80 -5.21
N HIS A 126 -14.03 -6.78 -5.80
CA HIS A 126 -15.13 -7.52 -5.20
C HIS A 126 -14.75 -8.99 -5.11
N ASN A 127 -14.24 -9.39 -3.95
CA ASN A 127 -13.87 -10.78 -3.72
C ASN A 127 -15.06 -11.56 -3.12
N PRO A 128 -15.32 -12.81 -3.55
CA PRO A 128 -16.45 -13.59 -3.05
C PRO A 128 -16.41 -13.89 -1.55
N GLU A 129 -15.22 -14.02 -0.97
CA GLU A 129 -15.02 -14.36 0.44
C GLU A 129 -14.85 -13.10 1.31
N LEU A 130 -14.14 -12.07 0.80
CA LEU A 130 -13.80 -10.87 1.53
C LEU A 130 -14.80 -9.72 1.33
N GLY A 131 -15.71 -9.85 0.36
CA GLY A 131 -16.61 -8.77 -0.04
C GLY A 131 -15.88 -7.66 -0.82
N THR A 132 -16.31 -6.42 -0.64
CA THR A 132 -15.68 -5.26 -1.27
C THR A 132 -14.43 -4.86 -0.50
N VAL A 133 -13.27 -4.99 -1.16
CA VAL A 133 -11.96 -4.67 -0.58
C VAL A 133 -11.57 -3.24 -0.95
N SER A 134 -11.11 -2.47 0.04
CA SER A 134 -10.68 -1.08 -0.18
C SER A 134 -9.40 -1.00 -1.01
N PRO A 135 -9.31 -0.06 -1.97
CA PRO A 135 -8.06 0.20 -2.68
C PRO A 135 -6.88 0.51 -1.75
N SER A 136 -7.12 1.17 -0.61
CA SER A 136 -6.07 1.44 0.40
C SER A 136 -5.46 0.17 0.99
N ASP A 137 -6.18 -0.94 0.97
CA ASP A 137 -5.75 -2.19 1.58
C ASP A 137 -5.03 -3.08 0.56
N PHE A 138 -5.54 -3.18 -0.68
CA PHE A 138 -4.96 -4.10 -1.65
C PHE A 138 -3.90 -3.47 -2.58
N ILE A 139 -3.95 -2.16 -2.87
CA ILE A 139 -2.95 -1.52 -3.75
C ILE A 139 -1.53 -1.65 -3.18
N PRO A 140 -1.26 -1.37 -1.88
CA PRO A 140 0.08 -1.56 -1.33
C PRO A 140 0.58 -3.01 -1.42
N ILE A 141 -0.32 -3.99 -1.32
CA ILE A 141 0.01 -5.41 -1.50
C ILE A 141 0.32 -5.69 -2.97
N ALA A 142 -0.49 -5.19 -3.91
CA ALA A 142 -0.25 -5.32 -5.33
C ALA A 142 1.11 -4.72 -5.75
N GLU A 143 1.48 -3.57 -5.16
CA GLU A 143 2.77 -2.91 -5.40
C GLU A 143 3.95 -3.74 -4.86
N SER A 144 3.82 -4.30 -3.65
CA SER A 144 4.91 -5.09 -3.03
C SER A 144 5.19 -6.42 -3.71
N ASN A 145 4.25 -6.93 -4.52
CA ASN A 145 4.31 -8.23 -5.19
C ASN A 145 4.26 -8.12 -6.74
N ASP A 146 4.51 -6.93 -7.28
CA ASP A 146 4.46 -6.63 -8.72
C ASP A 146 3.11 -6.91 -9.41
N LEU A 147 2.07 -7.29 -8.66
CA LEU A 147 0.72 -7.53 -9.17
C LEU A 147 0.07 -6.24 -9.70
N ILE A 148 0.55 -5.09 -9.24
CA ILE A 148 0.08 -3.78 -9.73
C ILE A 148 0.32 -3.59 -11.23
N VAL A 149 1.30 -4.27 -11.81
CA VAL A 149 1.63 -4.17 -13.24
C VAL A 149 0.54 -4.78 -14.12
N PRO A 150 0.17 -6.07 -13.98
CA PRO A 150 -0.92 -6.65 -14.76
C PRO A 150 -2.27 -6.00 -14.43
N ILE A 151 -2.53 -5.64 -13.16
CA ILE A 151 -3.75 -4.94 -12.76
C ILE A 151 -3.84 -3.57 -13.46
N GLY A 152 -2.78 -2.79 -13.44
CA GLY A 152 -2.76 -1.47 -14.08
C GLY A 152 -2.90 -1.54 -15.60
N SER A 153 -2.31 -2.53 -16.26
CA SER A 153 -2.50 -2.79 -17.69
C SER A 153 -3.96 -3.15 -18.01
N TRP A 154 -4.61 -3.92 -17.15
CA TRP A 154 -6.02 -4.24 -17.26
C TRP A 154 -6.89 -2.98 -17.08
N VAL A 155 -6.59 -2.14 -16.07
CA VAL A 155 -7.30 -0.87 -15.84
C VAL A 155 -7.17 0.06 -17.04
N LEU A 156 -5.95 0.26 -17.55
CA LEU A 156 -5.70 1.14 -18.69
C LEU A 156 -6.47 0.67 -19.94
N ARG A 157 -6.43 -0.62 -20.22
CA ARG A 157 -7.17 -1.20 -21.36
C ARG A 157 -8.68 -0.94 -21.25
N ASN A 158 -9.26 -1.18 -20.09
CA ASN A 158 -10.70 -0.94 -19.87
C ASN A 158 -11.05 0.54 -19.92
N ALA A 159 -10.20 1.43 -19.41
CA ALA A 159 -10.37 2.87 -19.50
C ALA A 159 -10.36 3.36 -20.97
N CYS A 160 -9.43 2.86 -21.78
CA CYS A 160 -9.38 3.16 -23.21
C CYS A 160 -10.61 2.63 -23.95
N PHE A 161 -11.08 1.42 -23.65
CA PHE A 161 -12.31 0.89 -24.22
C PHE A 161 -13.54 1.76 -23.86
N PHE A 162 -13.59 2.24 -22.61
CA PHE A 162 -14.69 3.12 -22.19
C PHE A 162 -14.71 4.41 -22.99
N ILE A 163 -13.57 5.10 -23.16
CA ILE A 163 -13.47 6.32 -23.98
C ILE A 163 -13.80 6.05 -25.44
N LYS A 164 -13.30 4.96 -26.03
CA LYS A 164 -13.64 4.58 -27.41
C LYS A 164 -15.15 4.40 -27.58
N LYS A 165 -15.80 3.74 -26.61
CA LYS A 165 -17.26 3.57 -26.59
C LYS A 165 -18.01 4.90 -26.55
N LEU A 166 -17.52 5.89 -25.81
CA LEU A 166 -18.09 7.24 -25.78
C LEU A 166 -17.89 7.96 -27.12
N ARG A 167 -16.67 7.93 -27.69
CA ARG A 167 -16.37 8.52 -29.01
C ARG A 167 -17.27 7.95 -30.11
N ASN A 168 -17.47 6.63 -30.11
CA ASN A 168 -18.37 5.97 -31.08
C ASN A 168 -19.84 6.38 -30.93
N LYS A 169 -20.23 6.92 -29.78
CA LYS A 169 -21.56 7.51 -29.53
C LYS A 169 -21.63 9.01 -29.82
N GLY A 170 -20.56 9.61 -30.38
CA GLY A 170 -20.49 11.03 -30.69
C GLY A 170 -19.96 11.94 -29.57
N TYR A 171 -19.52 11.38 -28.44
CA TYR A 171 -18.91 12.14 -27.34
C TYR A 171 -17.39 12.18 -27.50
N THR A 172 -16.85 13.13 -28.25
CA THR A 172 -15.44 13.19 -28.66
C THR A 172 -14.54 13.95 -27.68
N ASP A 173 -15.11 14.82 -26.84
CA ASP A 173 -14.37 15.82 -26.07
C ASP A 173 -14.02 15.35 -24.64
N PHE A 174 -14.40 14.12 -24.28
CA PHE A 174 -14.10 13.59 -22.96
C PHE A 174 -12.69 13.03 -22.87
N THR A 175 -12.06 13.31 -21.72
CA THR A 175 -10.79 12.69 -21.30
C THR A 175 -11.05 11.59 -20.27
N ILE A 176 -10.05 10.71 -20.08
CA ILE A 176 -10.06 9.75 -18.98
C ILE A 176 -8.72 9.80 -18.23
N SER A 177 -8.81 9.89 -16.91
CA SER A 177 -7.65 9.82 -16.02
C SER A 177 -7.55 8.42 -15.43
N VAL A 178 -6.34 7.88 -15.40
CA VAL A 178 -6.02 6.58 -14.78
C VAL A 178 -4.90 6.80 -13.78
N ASN A 179 -5.09 6.29 -12.56
CA ASN A 179 -4.06 6.32 -11.53
C ASN A 179 -2.96 5.31 -11.86
N VAL A 180 -1.70 5.73 -11.78
CA VAL A 180 -0.52 4.90 -12.08
C VAL A 180 0.37 4.85 -10.86
N SER A 181 0.78 3.64 -10.46
CA SER A 181 1.75 3.44 -9.38
C SER A 181 3.16 3.79 -9.82
N LEU A 182 3.99 4.25 -8.87
CA LEU A 182 5.41 4.45 -9.09
C LEU A 182 6.12 3.15 -9.53
N VAL A 183 5.69 2.00 -9.02
CA VAL A 183 6.22 0.67 -9.40
C VAL A 183 6.04 0.41 -10.90
N GLN A 184 4.93 0.86 -11.48
CA GLN A 184 4.70 0.77 -12.93
C GLN A 184 5.52 1.81 -13.69
N LEU A 185 5.55 3.05 -13.21
CA LEU A 185 6.16 4.18 -13.90
C LEU A 185 7.67 4.04 -14.11
N ILE A 186 8.37 3.41 -13.14
CA ILE A 186 9.83 3.21 -13.19
C ILE A 186 10.25 2.04 -14.08
N ARG A 187 9.33 1.27 -14.65
CA ARG A 187 9.66 0.17 -15.57
C ARG A 187 10.05 0.69 -16.93
N ASP A 188 11.09 0.14 -17.51
CA ASP A 188 11.59 0.53 -18.83
C ASP A 188 10.55 0.33 -19.94
N ASP A 189 9.69 -0.69 -19.79
CA ASP A 189 8.65 -1.07 -20.76
C ASP A 189 7.30 -0.34 -20.57
N PHE A 190 7.19 0.56 -19.58
CA PHE A 190 5.91 1.18 -19.24
C PHE A 190 5.30 2.00 -20.40
N VAL A 191 6.12 2.87 -21.01
CA VAL A 191 5.65 3.75 -22.11
C VAL A 191 5.21 2.92 -23.30
N ASP A 192 6.02 1.94 -23.70
CA ASP A 192 5.72 1.06 -24.82
C ASP A 192 4.45 0.24 -24.58
N SER A 193 4.23 -0.22 -23.36
CA SER A 193 3.02 -0.93 -22.95
C SER A 193 1.77 -0.03 -23.06
N VAL A 194 1.87 1.24 -22.63
CA VAL A 194 0.77 2.21 -22.74
C VAL A 194 0.45 2.49 -24.22
N LEU A 195 1.46 2.78 -25.02
CA LEU A 195 1.29 3.06 -26.46
C LEU A 195 0.68 1.86 -27.19
N SER A 196 1.17 0.65 -26.92
CA SER A 196 0.63 -0.59 -27.50
C SER A 196 -0.85 -0.80 -27.16
N ILE A 197 -1.29 -0.44 -25.94
CA ILE A 197 -2.71 -0.55 -25.55
C ILE A 197 -3.55 0.47 -26.32
N ILE A 198 -3.07 1.71 -26.47
CA ILE A 198 -3.76 2.78 -27.21
C ILE A 198 -3.92 2.41 -28.69
N GLU A 199 -2.83 1.94 -29.31
CA GLU A 199 -2.82 1.48 -30.70
C GLU A 199 -3.75 0.27 -30.92
N LEU A 200 -3.68 -0.74 -30.05
CA LEU A 200 -4.53 -1.93 -30.13
C LEU A 200 -6.03 -1.60 -30.10
N ILE A 201 -6.39 -0.56 -29.35
CA ILE A 201 -7.78 -0.13 -29.21
C ILE A 201 -8.18 0.83 -30.32
N ASP A 202 -7.22 1.36 -31.09
CA ASP A 202 -7.41 2.35 -32.14
C ASP A 202 -8.14 3.60 -31.57
N LEU A 203 -7.49 4.23 -30.59
CA LEU A 203 -8.07 5.34 -29.82
C LEU A 203 -7.57 6.70 -30.29
#